data_5d2b3fb025b0c9d26097a981639f4303
#
_entry.id   5d2b3fb025b0c9d26097a981639f4303
#
_cell.length_a   1.000
_cell.length_b   1.000
_cell.length_c   1.000
_cell.angle_alpha   90.00
_cell.angle_beta   90.00
_cell.angle_gamma   90.00
#
_symmetry.space_group_name_H-M   'P 1'
#
loop_
_entity.id
_entity.type
_entity.pdbx_description
1 polymer ?
#
loop_
_entity_poly.entity_id
_entity_poly.type
_entity_poly.pdbx_seq_one_letter_code
_entity_poly.pdbx_strand_id
1 'polypeptide(L)'
;RNEIWIIPTVGCVNDIAKKMVRDNQDLVKGTIDGLYTFPHPFGCSQTGADHAQTRKLLAALVRHPNAAAVLVLGLGCENLTHEQFLEELGDYDHDRVKFLTCQEVDDEFEAGRKLLEECSAYAAQFEREPIPVSELVVGMKCGGSDGLSGITANPTVGRFSDMMAARGGSTVLTEVPEMFGAEGFLMNRCVNKEVFDKAVNMINGFKNYFISHHEVVYDNPSPGNKQGGITTLEDKSCGCVQKGGTAPIMDVIGYGDPVVTKGLNMLYGPGNDLVSATAMTAAGAHMILFTTGRGTPFGAPAPTLKLATNSQLAERKKGWIDFVAGPIADGETIDDAAKRLLQLVIEVAGGKQTKAEEKGFREISIFKDGVVL
;
A
#
# COMPACT_ATOMS: atom_id res chain seq x y z
N ARG A 1 -5.68 0.01 12.27
CA ARG A 1 -7.04 -0.53 12.31
C ARG A 1 -7.10 -1.79 13.16
N ASN A 2 -8.30 -2.17 13.54
CA ASN A 2 -8.62 -3.43 14.22
C ASN A 2 -9.59 -4.23 13.34
N GLU A 3 -9.07 -4.80 12.26
CA GLU A 3 -9.90 -5.43 11.21
C GLU A 3 -9.74 -6.96 11.20
N ILE A 4 -10.75 -7.66 10.69
CA ILE A 4 -10.67 -9.07 10.36
C ILE A 4 -10.54 -9.19 8.84
N TRP A 5 -9.53 -9.91 8.36
CA TRP A 5 -9.30 -10.10 6.93
C TRP A 5 -9.48 -11.55 6.49
N ILE A 6 -10.20 -11.76 5.40
CA ILE A 6 -10.22 -13.05 4.69
C ILE A 6 -9.25 -12.91 3.51
N ILE A 7 -8.19 -13.70 3.51
CA ILE A 7 -7.16 -13.71 2.47
C ILE A 7 -7.31 -14.96 1.61
N PRO A 8 -7.87 -14.85 0.39
CA PRO A 8 -7.90 -15.96 -0.57
C PRO A 8 -6.46 -16.32 -0.99
N THR A 9 -6.13 -17.61 -1.05
CA THR A 9 -4.86 -18.09 -1.63
C THR A 9 -4.95 -18.28 -3.14
N VAL A 10 -6.19 -18.39 -3.67
CA VAL A 10 -6.45 -18.61 -5.09
C VAL A 10 -7.71 -17.89 -5.55
N GLY A 11 -7.71 -17.44 -6.80
CA GLY A 11 -8.84 -16.72 -7.41
C GLY A 11 -10.17 -17.48 -7.39
N CYS A 12 -10.16 -18.81 -7.40
CA CYS A 12 -11.35 -19.66 -7.42
C CYS A 12 -12.26 -19.48 -6.18
N VAL A 13 -11.71 -19.06 -5.04
CA VAL A 13 -12.49 -18.86 -3.80
C VAL A 13 -12.87 -17.40 -3.53
N ASN A 14 -12.59 -16.49 -4.46
CA ASN A 14 -12.90 -15.08 -4.30
C ASN A 14 -14.38 -14.80 -3.96
N ASP A 15 -15.31 -15.46 -4.65
CA ASP A 15 -16.74 -15.22 -4.43
C ASP A 15 -17.23 -15.88 -3.14
N ILE A 16 -16.60 -16.99 -2.72
CA ILE A 16 -16.83 -17.59 -1.40
C ILE A 16 -16.40 -16.58 -0.32
N ALA A 17 -15.19 -16.01 -0.41
CA ALA A 17 -14.71 -15.00 0.52
C ALA A 17 -15.61 -13.75 0.58
N LYS A 18 -16.05 -13.24 -0.58
CA LYS A 18 -17.00 -12.10 -0.65
C LYS A 18 -18.35 -12.43 0.01
N LYS A 19 -18.85 -13.66 -0.20
CA LYS A 19 -20.10 -14.10 0.45
C LYS A 19 -19.90 -14.23 1.95
N MET A 20 -18.79 -14.81 2.42
CA MET A 20 -18.46 -14.87 3.85
C MET A 20 -18.43 -13.49 4.49
N VAL A 21 -17.76 -12.49 3.86
CA VAL A 21 -17.76 -11.11 4.35
C VAL A 21 -19.17 -10.54 4.46
N ARG A 22 -19.98 -10.69 3.41
CA ARG A 22 -21.35 -10.15 3.38
C ARG A 22 -22.25 -10.76 4.45
N ASP A 23 -22.18 -12.08 4.63
CA ASP A 23 -23.11 -12.83 5.45
C ASP A 23 -22.71 -12.84 6.94
N ASN A 24 -21.50 -12.36 7.29
CA ASN A 24 -20.95 -12.35 8.64
C ASN A 24 -20.68 -10.93 9.20
N GLN A 25 -21.35 -9.90 8.68
CA GLN A 25 -21.18 -8.52 9.16
C GLN A 25 -21.63 -8.33 10.62
N ASP A 26 -22.47 -9.20 11.17
CA ASP A 26 -22.86 -9.23 12.57
C ASP A 26 -21.69 -9.55 13.54
N LEU A 27 -20.58 -10.06 13.03
CA LEU A 27 -19.35 -10.30 13.79
C LEU A 27 -18.50 -9.02 13.97
N VAL A 28 -18.78 -7.98 13.20
CA VAL A 28 -18.16 -6.66 13.36
C VAL A 28 -18.84 -5.92 14.50
N LYS A 29 -18.28 -6.01 15.70
CA LYS A 29 -18.84 -5.44 16.93
C LYS A 29 -17.75 -4.94 17.87
N GLY A 30 -18.13 -4.07 18.80
CA GLY A 30 -17.20 -3.51 19.80
C GLY A 30 -16.13 -2.66 19.14
N THR A 31 -14.88 -3.03 19.34
CA THR A 31 -13.70 -2.33 18.84
C THR A 31 -13.27 -2.73 17.44
N ILE A 32 -13.97 -3.69 16.82
CA ILE A 32 -13.63 -4.19 15.48
C ILE A 32 -14.07 -3.18 14.42
N ASP A 33 -13.12 -2.71 13.60
CA ASP A 33 -13.34 -1.69 12.58
C ASP A 33 -14.01 -2.25 11.30
N GLY A 34 -13.92 -3.56 11.03
CA GLY A 34 -14.56 -4.17 9.87
C GLY A 34 -14.12 -5.60 9.57
N LEU A 35 -14.83 -6.24 8.65
CA LEU A 35 -14.53 -7.54 8.06
C LEU A 35 -14.40 -7.39 6.56
N TYR A 36 -13.24 -7.72 5.98
CA TYR A 36 -12.91 -7.48 4.57
C TYR A 36 -12.24 -8.67 3.91
N THR A 37 -12.26 -8.69 2.57
CA THR A 37 -11.48 -9.62 1.74
C THR A 37 -10.88 -8.88 0.55
N PHE A 38 -9.78 -9.38 0.02
CA PHE A 38 -9.02 -8.78 -1.09
C PHE A 38 -8.88 -9.77 -2.25
N PRO A 39 -9.87 -9.83 -3.15
CA PRO A 39 -9.89 -10.74 -4.29
C PRO A 39 -8.72 -10.50 -5.25
N HIS A 40 -8.16 -11.58 -5.80
CA HIS A 40 -7.14 -11.55 -6.83
C HIS A 40 -7.29 -12.77 -7.76
N PRO A 41 -6.77 -12.73 -9.02
CA PRO A 41 -6.97 -13.83 -9.97
C PRO A 41 -5.87 -14.92 -9.92
N PHE A 42 -4.94 -14.86 -8.97
CA PHE A 42 -3.74 -15.70 -8.94
C PHE A 42 -3.83 -16.85 -7.93
N GLY A 43 -2.69 -17.49 -7.64
CA GLY A 43 -2.58 -18.63 -6.73
C GLY A 43 -2.59 -20.00 -7.44
N CYS A 44 -3.03 -20.04 -8.70
CA CYS A 44 -2.99 -21.22 -9.55
C CYS A 44 -2.44 -20.88 -10.92
N SER A 45 -1.79 -21.85 -11.58
CA SER A 45 -1.28 -21.75 -12.96
C SER A 45 -0.30 -20.58 -13.19
N GLN A 46 0.40 -20.13 -12.16
CA GLN A 46 1.47 -19.14 -12.27
C GLN A 46 2.83 -19.81 -12.47
N THR A 47 3.72 -19.16 -13.21
CA THR A 47 5.12 -19.59 -13.36
C THR A 47 5.94 -19.23 -12.12
N GLY A 48 7.10 -19.87 -11.94
CA GLY A 48 7.86 -19.91 -10.68
C GLY A 48 8.06 -18.58 -9.95
N ALA A 49 8.56 -17.55 -10.65
CA ALA A 49 8.82 -16.24 -10.04
C ALA A 49 7.52 -15.53 -9.61
N ASP A 50 6.50 -15.53 -10.47
CA ASP A 50 5.19 -14.93 -10.17
C ASP A 50 4.48 -15.67 -9.03
N HIS A 51 4.60 -17.01 -9.00
CA HIS A 51 4.04 -17.82 -7.93
C HIS A 51 4.70 -17.49 -6.57
N ALA A 52 6.03 -17.43 -6.53
CA ALA A 52 6.77 -17.09 -5.32
C ALA A 52 6.42 -15.66 -4.83
N GLN A 53 6.27 -14.72 -5.77
CA GLN A 53 5.92 -13.33 -5.46
C GLN A 53 4.49 -13.21 -4.93
N THR A 54 3.52 -13.94 -5.51
CA THR A 54 2.15 -14.00 -5.02
C THR A 54 2.10 -14.55 -3.60
N ARG A 55 2.78 -15.67 -3.34
CA ARG A 55 2.88 -16.29 -2.03
C ARG A 55 3.44 -15.33 -0.99
N LYS A 56 4.58 -14.71 -1.29
CA LYS A 56 5.25 -13.73 -0.42
C LYS A 56 4.33 -12.55 -0.08
N LEU A 57 3.65 -11.98 -1.08
CA LEU A 57 2.77 -10.84 -0.88
C LEU A 57 1.55 -11.20 -0.01
N LEU A 58 0.90 -12.33 -0.28
CA LEU A 58 -0.26 -12.77 0.51
C LEU A 58 0.13 -13.06 1.96
N ALA A 59 1.27 -13.73 2.20
CA ALA A 59 1.79 -13.95 3.54
C ALA A 59 2.11 -12.64 4.27
N ALA A 60 2.64 -11.64 3.54
CA ALA A 60 2.88 -10.31 4.11
C ALA A 60 1.57 -9.60 4.51
N LEU A 61 0.49 -9.75 3.73
CA LEU A 61 -0.84 -9.24 4.10
C LEU A 61 -1.39 -9.96 5.35
N VAL A 62 -1.19 -11.27 5.49
CA VAL A 62 -1.57 -12.00 6.71
C VAL A 62 -0.85 -11.46 7.94
N ARG A 63 0.42 -11.07 7.80
CA ARG A 63 1.20 -10.47 8.90
C ARG A 63 0.89 -9.00 9.18
N HIS A 64 0.06 -8.36 8.35
CA HIS A 64 -0.16 -6.91 8.42
C HIS A 64 -0.78 -6.47 9.77
N PRO A 65 -0.25 -5.40 10.41
CA PRO A 65 -0.69 -4.98 11.74
C PRO A 65 -2.12 -4.41 11.80
N ASN A 66 -2.69 -3.96 10.69
CA ASN A 66 -4.09 -3.51 10.65
C ASN A 66 -5.10 -4.68 10.70
N ALA A 67 -4.65 -5.91 10.43
CA ALA A 67 -5.46 -7.11 10.57
C ALA A 67 -5.30 -7.67 12.01
N ALA A 68 -6.28 -7.44 12.86
CA ALA A 68 -6.30 -8.05 14.19
C ALA A 68 -6.39 -9.58 14.11
N ALA A 69 -7.21 -10.10 13.20
CA ALA A 69 -7.30 -11.53 12.92
C ALA A 69 -7.45 -11.80 11.43
N VAL A 70 -7.03 -12.97 10.98
CA VAL A 70 -7.04 -13.36 9.56
C VAL A 70 -7.57 -14.77 9.38
N LEU A 71 -8.49 -14.94 8.42
CA LEU A 71 -8.87 -16.23 7.86
C LEU A 71 -8.19 -16.40 6.50
N VAL A 72 -7.25 -17.32 6.38
CA VAL A 72 -6.65 -17.73 5.09
C VAL A 72 -7.57 -18.77 4.45
N LEU A 73 -8.05 -18.48 3.25
CA LEU A 73 -9.04 -19.29 2.55
C LEU A 73 -8.44 -19.91 1.29
N GLY A 74 -8.27 -21.23 1.28
CA GLY A 74 -7.81 -22.03 0.15
C GLY A 74 -8.93 -22.85 -0.49
N LEU A 75 -8.71 -23.30 -1.73
CA LEU A 75 -9.59 -24.25 -2.41
C LEU A 75 -9.23 -25.70 -2.07
N GLY A 76 -7.95 -26.08 -2.23
CA GLY A 76 -7.41 -27.41 -1.96
C GLY A 76 -6.72 -28.08 -3.15
N CYS A 77 -6.80 -27.50 -4.36
CA CYS A 77 -6.11 -28.02 -5.56
C CYS A 77 -5.26 -26.99 -6.29
N GLU A 78 -5.08 -25.81 -5.71
CA GLU A 78 -4.22 -24.75 -6.24
C GLU A 78 -2.73 -25.07 -6.16
N ASN A 79 -1.93 -24.44 -7.05
CA ASN A 79 -0.46 -24.56 -7.01
C ASN A 79 0.14 -23.92 -5.74
N LEU A 80 -0.48 -22.89 -5.20
CA LEU A 80 -0.11 -22.33 -3.90
C LEU A 80 -0.70 -23.20 -2.79
N THR A 81 -0.03 -24.31 -2.50
CA THR A 81 -0.51 -25.26 -1.50
C THR A 81 -0.46 -24.69 -0.08
N HIS A 82 -1.23 -25.28 0.81
CA HIS A 82 -1.26 -24.90 2.23
C HIS A 82 0.16 -24.98 2.86
N GLU A 83 0.91 -26.03 2.56
CA GLU A 83 2.27 -26.22 3.09
C GLU A 83 3.22 -25.13 2.62
N GLN A 84 3.19 -24.80 1.32
CA GLN A 84 4.00 -23.72 0.78
C GLN A 84 3.65 -22.36 1.37
N PHE A 85 2.36 -22.14 1.67
CA PHE A 85 1.92 -20.92 2.31
C PHE A 85 2.39 -20.82 3.76
N LEU A 86 2.31 -21.93 4.52
CA LEU A 86 2.84 -22.00 5.89
C LEU A 86 4.36 -21.80 5.93
N GLU A 87 5.10 -22.40 4.99
CA GLU A 87 6.55 -22.19 4.87
C GLU A 87 6.89 -20.70 4.67
N GLU A 88 6.16 -19.99 3.83
CA GLU A 88 6.34 -18.55 3.59
C GLU A 88 5.89 -17.69 4.78
N LEU A 89 4.81 -18.09 5.44
CA LEU A 89 4.29 -17.37 6.60
C LEU A 89 5.23 -17.50 7.80
N GLY A 90 5.89 -18.65 7.97
CA GLY A 90 6.74 -18.95 9.12
C GLY A 90 5.94 -19.08 10.41
N ASP A 91 6.55 -18.72 11.53
CA ASP A 91 5.88 -18.73 12.84
C ASP A 91 4.75 -17.70 12.88
N TYR A 92 3.58 -18.10 13.35
CA TYR A 92 2.42 -17.25 13.48
C TYR A 92 1.59 -17.58 14.73
N ASP A 93 0.81 -16.64 15.19
CA ASP A 93 -0.15 -16.81 16.29
C ASP A 93 -1.38 -17.57 15.77
N HIS A 94 -1.59 -18.80 16.26
CA HIS A 94 -2.71 -19.67 15.89
C HIS A 94 -4.09 -19.16 16.36
N ASP A 95 -4.12 -18.28 17.36
CA ASP A 95 -5.36 -17.63 17.78
C ASP A 95 -5.74 -16.50 16.84
N ARG A 96 -4.74 -15.81 16.27
CA ARG A 96 -4.89 -14.71 15.32
C ARG A 96 -5.17 -15.18 13.89
N VAL A 97 -4.51 -16.25 13.43
CA VAL A 97 -4.57 -16.71 12.03
C VAL A 97 -5.21 -18.07 11.94
N LYS A 98 -6.32 -18.15 11.22
CA LYS A 98 -7.08 -19.37 10.95
C LYS A 98 -6.97 -19.75 9.49
N PHE A 99 -7.11 -21.05 9.20
CA PHE A 99 -7.03 -21.61 7.85
C PHE A 99 -8.30 -22.41 7.53
N LEU A 100 -8.80 -22.28 6.31
CA LEU A 100 -9.89 -23.09 5.78
C LEU A 100 -9.59 -23.51 4.35
N THR A 101 -9.65 -24.83 4.10
CA THR A 101 -9.57 -25.41 2.75
C THR A 101 -10.96 -25.86 2.34
N CYS A 102 -11.56 -25.23 1.31
CA CYS A 102 -12.96 -25.47 0.93
C CYS A 102 -13.25 -26.93 0.57
N GLN A 103 -12.33 -27.63 -0.12
CA GLN A 103 -12.52 -29.04 -0.55
C GLN A 103 -12.37 -30.07 0.61
N GLU A 104 -11.94 -29.64 1.79
CA GLU A 104 -11.74 -30.52 2.96
C GLU A 104 -12.93 -30.49 3.93
N VAL A 105 -13.96 -29.68 3.65
CA VAL A 105 -15.15 -29.52 4.50
C VAL A 105 -16.43 -29.79 3.71
N ASP A 106 -17.50 -30.20 4.39
CA ASP A 106 -18.81 -30.46 3.75
C ASP A 106 -19.53 -29.14 3.41
N ASP A 107 -19.37 -28.10 4.24
CA ASP A 107 -19.95 -26.75 4.05
C ASP A 107 -18.94 -25.69 4.48
N GLU A 108 -18.35 -25.04 3.49
CA GLU A 108 -17.35 -23.99 3.69
C GLU A 108 -17.92 -22.75 4.38
N PHE A 109 -19.22 -22.48 4.25
CA PHE A 109 -19.82 -21.32 4.90
C PHE A 109 -20.06 -21.57 6.38
N GLU A 110 -20.52 -22.79 6.76
CA GLU A 110 -20.66 -23.18 8.17
C GLU A 110 -19.29 -23.23 8.86
N ALA A 111 -18.29 -23.86 8.23
CA ALA A 111 -16.93 -23.97 8.76
C ALA A 111 -16.29 -22.58 8.86
N GLY A 112 -16.42 -21.74 7.81
CA GLY A 112 -15.92 -20.37 7.77
C GLY A 112 -16.54 -19.49 8.84
N ARG A 113 -17.86 -19.61 9.09
CA ARG A 113 -18.54 -18.88 10.16
C ARG A 113 -17.94 -19.17 11.54
N LYS A 114 -17.69 -20.44 11.86
CA LYS A 114 -17.07 -20.84 13.14
C LYS A 114 -15.69 -20.21 13.32
N LEU A 115 -14.84 -20.25 12.28
CA LEU A 115 -13.51 -19.65 12.33
C LEU A 115 -13.56 -18.12 12.42
N LEU A 116 -14.51 -17.48 11.74
CA LEU A 116 -14.73 -16.04 11.83
C LEU A 116 -15.24 -15.60 13.21
N GLU A 117 -16.01 -16.45 13.91
CA GLU A 117 -16.39 -16.22 15.32
C GLU A 117 -15.19 -16.23 16.24
N GLU A 118 -14.24 -17.18 16.03
CA GLU A 118 -12.97 -17.18 16.76
C GLU A 118 -12.12 -15.94 16.45
N CYS A 119 -12.01 -15.56 15.16
CA CYS A 119 -11.35 -14.31 14.75
C CYS A 119 -11.98 -13.08 15.40
N SER A 120 -13.32 -13.01 15.46
CA SER A 120 -14.05 -11.91 16.10
C SER A 120 -13.78 -11.87 17.60
N ALA A 121 -13.79 -13.03 18.27
CA ALA A 121 -13.49 -13.12 19.70
C ALA A 121 -12.06 -12.67 20.01
N TYR A 122 -11.10 -13.02 19.16
CA TYR A 122 -9.71 -12.57 19.27
C TYR A 122 -9.59 -11.06 19.02
N ALA A 123 -10.14 -10.54 17.94
CA ALA A 123 -10.08 -9.12 17.59
C ALA A 123 -10.78 -8.22 18.62
N ALA A 124 -11.84 -8.70 19.27
CA ALA A 124 -12.57 -7.93 20.29
C ALA A 124 -11.80 -7.68 21.59
N GLN A 125 -10.63 -8.32 21.78
CA GLN A 125 -9.79 -8.12 22.97
C GLN A 125 -8.95 -6.84 22.88
N PHE A 126 -8.80 -6.26 21.68
CA PHE A 126 -7.94 -5.11 21.47
C PHE A 126 -8.70 -3.79 21.63
N GLU A 127 -8.07 -2.87 22.34
CA GLU A 127 -8.51 -1.49 22.48
C GLU A 127 -7.46 -0.54 21.92
N ARG A 128 -7.89 0.67 21.58
CA ARG A 128 -6.96 1.71 21.12
C ARG A 128 -6.21 2.29 22.29
N GLU A 129 -4.89 2.29 22.19
CA GLU A 129 -3.98 2.85 23.17
C GLU A 129 -3.14 3.98 22.54
N PRO A 130 -2.70 4.97 23.34
CA PRO A 130 -1.74 5.96 22.87
C PRO A 130 -0.41 5.30 22.53
N ILE A 131 0.03 5.47 21.28
CA ILE A 131 1.34 5.01 20.81
C ILE A 131 2.16 6.18 20.31
N PRO A 132 3.51 6.13 20.36
CA PRO A 132 4.34 7.16 19.79
C PRO A 132 4.29 7.12 18.27
N VAL A 133 4.47 8.28 17.63
CA VAL A 133 4.53 8.41 16.16
C VAL A 133 5.63 7.54 15.55
N SER A 134 6.67 7.21 16.32
CA SER A 134 7.75 6.32 15.92
C SER A 134 7.31 4.91 15.52
N GLU A 135 6.11 4.49 15.92
CA GLU A 135 5.56 3.19 15.52
C GLU A 135 4.81 3.23 14.18
N LEU A 136 4.53 4.42 13.66
CA LEU A 136 3.82 4.54 12.38
C LEU A 136 4.76 4.29 11.19
N VAL A 137 4.23 3.52 10.23
CA VAL A 137 4.77 3.35 8.88
C VAL A 137 3.76 3.92 7.90
N VAL A 138 4.18 4.89 7.07
CA VAL A 138 3.31 5.59 6.13
C VAL A 138 3.84 5.45 4.71
N GLY A 139 3.03 4.85 3.82
CA GLY A 139 3.32 4.75 2.40
C GLY A 139 3.06 6.08 1.67
N MET A 140 3.86 6.37 0.66
CA MET A 140 3.76 7.62 -0.11
C MET A 140 3.76 7.31 -1.61
N LYS A 141 2.71 7.73 -2.31
CA LYS A 141 2.61 7.55 -3.76
C LYS A 141 1.85 8.70 -4.44
N CYS A 142 1.87 8.70 -5.76
CA CYS A 142 1.04 9.61 -6.55
C CYS A 142 0.32 8.86 -7.67
N GLY A 143 -0.77 9.43 -8.17
CA GLY A 143 -1.49 8.93 -9.33
C GLY A 143 -2.41 9.99 -9.91
N GLY A 144 -2.52 10.05 -11.25
CA GLY A 144 -3.23 11.15 -11.90
C GLY A 144 -2.59 12.51 -11.65
N SER A 145 -1.27 12.59 -11.70
CA SER A 145 -0.49 13.81 -11.42
C SER A 145 -0.75 14.91 -12.46
N ASP A 146 -0.62 16.17 -12.02
CA ASP A 146 -0.71 17.40 -12.81
C ASP A 146 0.50 18.32 -12.58
N GLY A 147 0.57 19.45 -13.27
CA GLY A 147 1.66 20.41 -13.14
C GLY A 147 1.82 21.01 -11.73
N LEU A 148 0.81 20.94 -10.86
CA LEU A 148 0.88 21.38 -9.47
C LEU A 148 1.41 20.30 -8.53
N SER A 149 1.50 19.03 -8.96
CA SER A 149 1.90 17.92 -8.10
C SER A 149 3.27 18.14 -7.45
N GLY A 150 4.27 18.56 -8.23
CA GLY A 150 5.62 18.86 -7.74
C GLY A 150 5.77 20.20 -7.01
N ILE A 151 4.71 21.01 -6.97
CA ILE A 151 4.73 22.35 -6.36
C ILE A 151 3.95 22.38 -5.04
N THR A 152 2.90 21.57 -4.93
CA THR A 152 1.98 21.60 -3.78
C THR A 152 1.99 20.30 -2.99
N ALA A 153 1.28 19.26 -3.44
CA ALA A 153 1.04 18.06 -2.66
C ALA A 153 2.31 17.21 -2.42
N ASN A 154 3.16 17.00 -3.44
CA ASN A 154 4.36 16.19 -3.27
C ASN A 154 5.37 16.81 -2.30
N PRO A 155 5.70 18.12 -2.37
CA PRO A 155 6.53 18.78 -1.35
C PRO A 155 5.90 18.74 0.05
N THR A 156 4.56 18.87 0.16
CA THR A 156 3.87 18.72 1.45
C THR A 156 4.09 17.33 2.05
N VAL A 157 3.93 16.27 1.24
CA VAL A 157 4.22 14.89 1.67
C VAL A 157 5.70 14.73 2.02
N GLY A 158 6.61 15.34 1.25
CA GLY A 158 8.04 15.31 1.56
C GLY A 158 8.38 15.96 2.89
N ARG A 159 7.81 17.12 3.17
CA ARG A 159 8.00 17.79 4.47
C ARG A 159 7.36 16.98 5.62
N PHE A 160 6.21 16.37 5.38
CA PHE A 160 5.63 15.39 6.31
C PHE A 160 6.58 14.21 6.54
N SER A 161 7.20 13.65 5.50
CA SER A 161 8.17 12.55 5.61
C SER A 161 9.36 12.94 6.50
N ASP A 162 9.90 14.16 6.33
CA ASP A 162 10.96 14.71 7.20
C ASP A 162 10.48 14.82 8.66
N MET A 163 9.24 15.26 8.89
CA MET A 163 8.66 15.34 10.22
C MET A 163 8.51 13.96 10.88
N MET A 164 8.15 12.94 10.09
CA MET A 164 8.07 11.54 10.56
C MET A 164 9.45 11.01 10.93
N ALA A 165 10.43 11.15 10.05
CA ALA A 165 11.81 10.71 10.28
C ALA A 165 12.40 11.36 11.54
N ALA A 166 12.19 12.67 11.73
CA ALA A 166 12.64 13.40 12.91
C ALA A 166 12.01 12.91 14.22
N ARG A 167 10.87 12.20 14.16
CA ARG A 167 10.15 11.61 15.30
C ARG A 167 10.37 10.10 15.43
N GLY A 168 11.28 9.53 14.63
CA GLY A 168 11.57 8.11 14.61
C GLY A 168 10.53 7.24 13.89
N GLY A 169 9.54 7.84 13.23
CA GLY A 169 8.58 7.13 12.38
C GLY A 169 9.18 6.71 11.04
N SER A 170 8.44 5.90 10.29
CA SER A 170 8.91 5.39 9.00
C SER A 170 8.01 5.86 7.86
N THR A 171 8.63 6.15 6.72
CA THR A 171 7.95 6.44 5.47
C THR A 171 8.49 5.56 4.35
N VAL A 172 7.64 5.23 3.38
CA VAL A 172 7.97 4.33 2.26
C VAL A 172 7.70 5.04 0.95
N LEU A 173 8.76 5.22 0.15
CA LEU A 173 8.69 5.73 -1.21
C LEU A 173 8.85 4.58 -2.20
N THR A 174 7.89 4.42 -3.11
CA THR A 174 7.90 3.40 -4.18
C THR A 174 7.74 4.06 -5.55
N GLU A 175 7.25 3.33 -6.56
CA GLU A 175 7.06 3.83 -7.93
C GLU A 175 8.41 4.08 -8.63
N VAL A 176 9.28 3.05 -8.66
CA VAL A 176 10.65 3.15 -9.17
C VAL A 176 10.74 3.78 -10.58
N PRO A 177 9.83 3.48 -11.55
CA PRO A 177 9.86 4.15 -12.85
C PRO A 177 9.66 5.68 -12.79
N GLU A 178 9.07 6.20 -11.71
CA GLU A 178 8.89 7.64 -11.50
C GLU A 178 10.11 8.31 -10.83
N MET A 179 11.19 7.56 -10.64
CA MET A 179 12.47 8.08 -10.15
C MET A 179 13.49 8.32 -11.29
N PHE A 180 13.21 7.79 -12.48
CA PHE A 180 14.12 7.88 -13.64
C PHE A 180 14.32 9.33 -14.06
N GLY A 181 15.59 9.74 -14.21
CA GLY A 181 15.98 11.12 -14.48
C GLY A 181 16.10 12.02 -13.24
N ALA A 182 15.65 11.54 -12.05
CA ALA A 182 15.77 12.24 -10.78
C ALA A 182 16.55 11.44 -9.71
N GLU A 183 17.23 10.38 -10.12
CA GLU A 183 17.91 9.43 -9.22
C GLU A 183 18.89 10.11 -8.28
N GLY A 184 19.60 11.14 -8.77
CA GLY A 184 20.61 11.87 -7.99
C GLY A 184 20.06 12.49 -6.72
N PHE A 185 18.81 12.93 -6.72
CA PHE A 185 18.15 13.49 -5.53
C PHE A 185 17.93 12.46 -4.42
N LEU A 186 17.79 11.19 -4.78
CA LEU A 186 17.63 10.09 -3.83
C LEU A 186 18.99 9.52 -3.44
N MET A 187 19.80 9.13 -4.42
CA MET A 187 21.07 8.42 -4.19
C MET A 187 22.06 9.22 -3.35
N ASN A 188 22.10 10.55 -3.49
CA ASN A 188 22.96 11.43 -2.70
C ASN A 188 22.59 11.49 -1.20
N ARG A 189 21.45 10.91 -0.81
CA ARG A 189 20.95 10.89 0.57
C ARG A 189 20.97 9.50 1.20
N CYS A 190 21.50 8.48 0.52
CA CYS A 190 21.64 7.16 1.11
C CYS A 190 22.57 7.21 2.33
N VAL A 191 22.17 6.61 3.44
CA VAL A 191 22.86 6.71 4.74
C VAL A 191 24.27 6.12 4.71
N ASN A 192 24.51 5.16 3.82
CA ASN A 192 25.81 4.51 3.64
C ASN A 192 25.93 3.91 2.24
N LYS A 193 27.13 3.33 1.95
CA LYS A 193 27.40 2.72 0.64
C LYS A 193 26.52 1.52 0.33
N GLU A 194 26.18 0.70 1.31
CA GLU A 194 25.32 -0.48 1.11
C GLU A 194 23.92 -0.07 0.62
N VAL A 195 23.30 0.92 1.27
CA VAL A 195 21.99 1.45 0.88
C VAL A 195 22.07 2.13 -0.50
N PHE A 196 23.17 2.84 -0.78
CA PHE A 196 23.43 3.42 -2.10
C PHE A 196 23.47 2.33 -3.18
N ASP A 197 24.26 1.27 -2.96
CA ASP A 197 24.37 0.16 -3.93
C ASP A 197 23.02 -0.55 -4.14
N LYS A 198 22.24 -0.76 -3.08
CA LYS A 198 20.86 -1.29 -3.18
C LYS A 198 19.96 -0.37 -4.03
N ALA A 199 20.04 0.95 -3.83
CA ALA A 199 19.26 1.93 -4.60
C ALA A 199 19.64 1.91 -6.09
N VAL A 200 20.94 1.89 -6.41
CA VAL A 200 21.45 1.75 -7.78
C VAL A 200 20.93 0.47 -8.44
N ASN A 201 21.05 -0.65 -7.72
CA ASN A 201 20.60 -1.95 -8.23
C ASN A 201 19.08 -1.98 -8.47
N MET A 202 18.27 -1.41 -7.55
CA MET A 202 16.83 -1.32 -7.70
C MET A 202 16.44 -0.51 -8.94
N ILE A 203 17.00 0.68 -9.11
CA ILE A 203 16.66 1.59 -10.22
C ILE A 203 17.11 1.00 -11.56
N ASN A 204 18.37 0.53 -11.63
CA ASN A 204 18.90 -0.08 -12.86
C ASN A 204 18.21 -1.41 -13.17
N GLY A 205 17.88 -2.21 -12.15
CA GLY A 205 17.09 -3.43 -12.30
C GLY A 205 15.75 -3.16 -12.95
N PHE A 206 15.07 -2.09 -12.55
CA PHE A 206 13.78 -1.70 -13.15
C PHE A 206 13.93 -1.17 -14.57
N LYS A 207 15.00 -0.42 -14.87
CA LYS A 207 15.32 -0.02 -16.25
C LYS A 207 15.59 -1.26 -17.15
N ASN A 208 16.34 -2.24 -16.65
CA ASN A 208 16.59 -3.50 -17.35
C ASN A 208 15.29 -4.31 -17.54
N TYR A 209 14.37 -4.27 -16.57
CA TYR A 209 13.05 -4.87 -16.70
C TYR A 209 12.29 -4.30 -17.91
N PHE A 210 12.21 -2.98 -18.06
CA PHE A 210 11.62 -2.33 -19.24
C PHE A 210 12.31 -2.80 -20.54
N ILE A 211 13.63 -2.79 -20.58
CA ILE A 211 14.42 -3.22 -21.75
C ILE A 211 14.13 -4.69 -22.12
N SER A 212 14.03 -5.58 -21.12
CA SER A 212 13.75 -7.00 -21.34
C SER A 212 12.37 -7.26 -21.94
N HIS A 213 11.43 -6.36 -21.67
CA HIS A 213 10.08 -6.37 -22.25
C HIS A 213 9.95 -5.55 -23.54
N HIS A 214 11.07 -5.04 -24.08
CA HIS A 214 11.09 -4.19 -25.28
C HIS A 214 10.32 -2.87 -25.11
N GLU A 215 10.18 -2.40 -23.86
CA GLU A 215 9.51 -1.15 -23.52
C GLU A 215 10.50 0.01 -23.41
N VAL A 216 10.00 1.21 -23.65
CA VAL A 216 10.79 2.44 -23.62
C VAL A 216 10.93 2.93 -22.16
N VAL A 217 12.17 2.97 -21.66
CA VAL A 217 12.47 3.36 -20.27
C VAL A 217 12.00 4.79 -19.93
N TYR A 218 12.01 5.69 -20.90
CA TYR A 218 11.69 7.12 -20.73
C TYR A 218 10.28 7.50 -21.22
N ASP A 219 9.38 6.55 -21.46
CA ASP A 219 7.99 6.83 -21.85
C ASP A 219 7.12 7.18 -20.64
N ASN A 220 7.45 8.30 -20.02
CA ASN A 220 6.72 8.96 -18.96
C ASN A 220 6.89 10.48 -19.15
N PRO A 221 5.91 11.34 -18.92
CA PRO A 221 4.61 11.16 -18.27
C PRO A 221 3.54 10.53 -19.18
N SER A 222 2.51 9.95 -18.55
CA SER A 222 1.36 9.37 -19.25
C SER A 222 0.55 10.44 -20.01
N PRO A 223 -0.30 10.07 -20.99
CA PRO A 223 -1.16 11.04 -21.68
C PRO A 223 -1.99 11.90 -20.73
N GLY A 224 -2.51 11.32 -19.64
CA GLY A 224 -3.27 12.06 -18.64
C GLY A 224 -2.43 13.06 -17.85
N ASN A 225 -1.17 12.74 -17.56
CA ASN A 225 -0.23 13.67 -16.91
C ASN A 225 0.15 14.82 -17.84
N LYS A 226 0.36 14.53 -19.14
CA LYS A 226 0.60 15.58 -20.17
C LYS A 226 -0.57 16.56 -20.27
N GLN A 227 -1.80 16.04 -20.29
CA GLN A 227 -3.02 16.89 -20.23
C GLN A 227 -3.10 17.69 -18.93
N GLY A 228 -2.53 17.18 -17.84
CA GLY A 228 -2.43 17.87 -16.55
C GLY A 228 -1.32 18.92 -16.48
N GLY A 229 -0.50 19.09 -17.53
CA GLY A 229 0.54 20.11 -17.61
C GLY A 229 1.96 19.63 -17.32
N ILE A 230 2.19 18.33 -17.13
CA ILE A 230 3.54 17.76 -16.99
C ILE A 230 4.12 17.48 -18.38
N THR A 231 5.34 17.95 -18.68
CA THR A 231 5.87 17.99 -20.05
C THR A 231 6.92 16.94 -20.35
N THR A 232 7.84 16.66 -19.42
CA THR A 232 8.97 15.75 -19.63
C THR A 232 9.06 14.67 -18.56
N LEU A 233 9.90 13.64 -18.79
CA LEU A 233 10.24 12.63 -17.79
C LEU A 233 10.79 13.28 -16.53
N GLU A 234 11.75 14.18 -16.68
CA GLU A 234 12.45 14.85 -15.56
C GLU A 234 11.46 15.71 -14.74
N ASP A 235 10.55 16.43 -15.41
CA ASP A 235 9.52 17.22 -14.75
C ASP A 235 8.63 16.31 -13.87
N LYS A 236 8.17 15.19 -14.42
CA LYS A 236 7.41 14.17 -13.67
C LYS A 236 8.23 13.61 -12.51
N SER A 237 9.45 13.16 -12.77
CA SER A 237 10.29 12.47 -11.77
C SER A 237 10.80 13.40 -10.68
N CYS A 238 11.27 14.61 -11.02
CA CYS A 238 11.66 15.62 -10.04
C CYS A 238 10.48 16.02 -9.12
N GLY A 239 9.26 16.06 -9.67
CA GLY A 239 8.05 16.26 -8.87
C GLY A 239 7.75 15.07 -7.95
N CYS A 240 7.89 13.84 -8.45
CA CYS A 240 7.56 12.62 -7.71
C CYS A 240 8.50 12.34 -6.53
N VAL A 241 9.82 12.46 -6.73
CA VAL A 241 10.81 12.16 -5.68
C VAL A 241 10.74 13.11 -4.49
N GLN A 242 10.13 14.28 -4.65
CA GLN A 242 9.89 15.24 -3.55
C GLN A 242 9.06 14.65 -2.41
N LYS A 243 8.19 13.65 -2.68
CA LYS A 243 7.46 12.93 -1.63
C LYS A 243 8.39 12.32 -0.56
N GLY A 244 9.63 12.00 -0.92
CA GLY A 244 10.65 11.50 0.01
C GLY A 244 11.31 12.57 0.88
N GLY A 245 10.94 13.85 0.76
CA GLY A 245 11.53 14.93 1.56
C GLY A 245 13.04 15.07 1.40
N THR A 246 13.72 15.41 2.49
CA THR A 246 15.17 15.64 2.56
C THR A 246 15.90 14.71 3.53
N ALA A 247 15.19 13.91 4.31
CA ALA A 247 15.77 12.96 5.26
C ALA A 247 16.65 11.91 4.56
N PRO A 248 17.66 11.35 5.25
CA PRO A 248 18.45 10.24 4.73
C PRO A 248 17.57 9.04 4.35
N ILE A 249 17.94 8.35 3.26
CA ILE A 249 17.35 7.06 2.90
C ILE A 249 18.04 6.00 3.75
N MET A 250 17.25 5.34 4.59
CA MET A 250 17.74 4.41 5.60
C MET A 250 17.86 2.98 5.10
N ASP A 251 16.99 2.55 4.17
CA ASP A 251 17.07 1.24 3.54
C ASP A 251 16.35 1.22 2.17
N VAL A 252 16.61 0.15 1.42
CA VAL A 252 15.99 -0.17 0.14
C VAL A 252 15.51 -1.62 0.24
N ILE A 253 14.20 -1.84 0.18
CA ILE A 253 13.54 -3.13 0.39
C ILE A 253 12.91 -3.68 -0.89
N GLY A 254 12.86 -4.99 -1.00
CA GLY A 254 12.28 -5.71 -2.13
C GLY A 254 10.75 -5.76 -2.08
N TYR A 255 10.13 -6.18 -3.19
CA TYR A 255 8.69 -6.38 -3.28
C TYR A 255 8.22 -7.43 -2.27
N GLY A 256 7.26 -7.07 -1.42
CA GLY A 256 6.73 -7.91 -0.35
C GLY A 256 7.64 -8.05 0.89
N ASP A 257 8.77 -7.34 0.95
CA ASP A 257 9.58 -7.26 2.17
C ASP A 257 9.01 -6.24 3.17
N PRO A 258 9.09 -6.51 4.48
CA PRO A 258 8.61 -5.59 5.49
C PRO A 258 9.57 -4.43 5.71
N VAL A 259 9.04 -3.29 6.13
CA VAL A 259 9.83 -2.18 6.68
C VAL A 259 10.33 -2.55 8.07
N VAL A 260 11.65 -2.67 8.23
CA VAL A 260 12.29 -2.98 9.51
C VAL A 260 13.19 -1.83 10.00
N THR A 261 13.60 -0.95 9.11
CA THR A 261 14.47 0.19 9.42
C THR A 261 13.64 1.46 9.58
N LYS A 262 13.80 2.16 10.71
CA LYS A 262 13.11 3.44 10.95
C LYS A 262 13.63 4.54 10.01
N GLY A 263 12.75 5.45 9.60
CA GLY A 263 13.03 6.56 8.70
C GLY A 263 12.51 6.35 7.29
N LEU A 264 13.11 7.03 6.30
CA LEU A 264 12.71 6.91 4.90
C LEU A 264 13.28 5.63 4.27
N ASN A 265 12.41 4.78 3.75
CA ASN A 265 12.74 3.56 3.02
C ASN A 265 12.31 3.67 1.55
N MET A 266 13.09 3.11 0.64
CA MET A 266 12.69 2.91 -0.74
C MET A 266 12.18 1.47 -0.92
N LEU A 267 11.08 1.30 -1.65
CA LEU A 267 10.46 -0.01 -1.91
C LEU A 267 10.44 -0.30 -3.41
N TYR A 268 10.91 -1.49 -3.79
CA TYR A 268 10.75 -1.98 -5.16
C TYR A 268 9.28 -2.11 -5.52
N GLY A 269 8.84 -1.40 -6.56
CA GLY A 269 7.47 -1.46 -7.05
C GLY A 269 7.28 -0.62 -8.32
N PRO A 270 6.33 -1.01 -9.19
CA PRO A 270 6.01 -0.28 -10.42
C PRO A 270 5.25 1.02 -10.15
N GLY A 271 5.03 1.81 -11.21
CA GLY A 271 4.19 3.01 -11.15
C GLY A 271 2.68 2.72 -11.13
N ASN A 272 2.24 1.48 -11.38
CA ASN A 272 0.82 1.13 -11.33
C ASN A 272 0.24 1.35 -9.94
N ASP A 273 -0.85 2.12 -9.85
CA ASP A 273 -1.46 2.58 -8.59
C ASP A 273 -1.84 1.43 -7.65
N LEU A 274 -2.48 0.39 -8.18
CA LEU A 274 -2.96 -0.74 -7.38
C LEU A 274 -1.79 -1.59 -6.89
N VAL A 275 -0.85 -1.90 -7.78
CA VAL A 275 0.32 -2.74 -7.46
C VAL A 275 1.22 -2.08 -6.43
N SER A 276 1.54 -0.79 -6.63
CA SER A 276 2.41 -0.04 -5.70
C SER A 276 1.77 0.15 -4.32
N ALA A 277 0.46 0.43 -4.26
CA ALA A 277 -0.26 0.54 -2.98
C ALA A 277 -0.36 -0.81 -2.25
N THR A 278 -0.55 -1.91 -3.00
CA THR A 278 -0.53 -3.27 -2.45
C THR A 278 0.86 -3.61 -1.90
N ALA A 279 1.92 -3.25 -2.62
CA ALA A 279 3.31 -3.45 -2.16
C ALA A 279 3.59 -2.69 -0.86
N MET A 280 3.16 -1.43 -0.75
CA MET A 280 3.32 -0.63 0.48
C MET A 280 2.52 -1.23 1.64
N THR A 281 1.29 -1.71 1.38
CA THR A 281 0.51 -2.42 2.40
C THR A 281 1.26 -3.68 2.85
N ALA A 282 1.72 -4.52 1.93
CA ALA A 282 2.50 -5.72 2.25
C ALA A 282 3.80 -5.40 3.02
N ALA A 283 4.42 -4.25 2.74
CA ALA A 283 5.58 -3.77 3.50
C ALA A 283 5.24 -3.29 4.93
N GLY A 284 3.97 -3.32 5.35
CA GLY A 284 3.52 -2.97 6.69
C GLY A 284 3.09 -1.51 6.85
N ALA A 285 2.85 -0.78 5.76
CA ALA A 285 2.37 0.59 5.85
C ALA A 285 0.97 0.64 6.46
N HIS A 286 0.83 1.26 7.64
CA HIS A 286 -0.44 1.42 8.34
C HIS A 286 -1.45 2.26 7.58
N MET A 287 -0.98 3.15 6.73
CA MET A 287 -1.77 4.01 5.84
C MET A 287 -0.93 4.50 4.66
N ILE A 288 -1.60 5.02 3.64
CA ILE A 288 -0.97 5.48 2.40
C ILE A 288 -1.42 6.91 2.11
N LEU A 289 -0.45 7.80 1.89
CA LEU A 289 -0.67 9.13 1.33
C LEU A 289 -0.62 9.06 -0.20
N PHE A 290 -1.72 9.43 -0.83
CA PHE A 290 -1.89 9.33 -2.27
C PHE A 290 -2.14 10.71 -2.87
N THR A 291 -1.11 11.34 -3.43
CA THR A 291 -1.25 12.65 -4.08
C THR A 291 -1.86 12.52 -5.47
N THR A 292 -2.74 13.46 -5.85
CA THR A 292 -3.43 13.43 -7.14
C THR A 292 -3.85 14.83 -7.58
N GLY A 293 -3.65 15.13 -8.86
CA GLY A 293 -4.11 16.37 -9.49
C GLY A 293 -5.45 16.22 -10.22
N ARG A 294 -5.76 14.98 -10.68
CA ARG A 294 -6.97 14.68 -11.45
C ARG A 294 -8.01 13.88 -10.67
N GLY A 295 -7.60 13.22 -9.59
CA GLY A 295 -8.44 12.43 -8.70
C GLY A 295 -8.55 10.97 -9.10
N THR A 296 -8.66 10.11 -8.09
CA THR A 296 -8.97 8.69 -8.22
C THR A 296 -9.80 8.23 -7.02
N PRO A 297 -10.80 7.35 -7.20
CA PRO A 297 -11.57 6.79 -6.09
C PRO A 297 -10.86 5.62 -5.39
N PHE A 298 -9.77 5.09 -5.97
CA PHE A 298 -9.06 3.90 -5.49
C PHE A 298 -8.74 3.94 -3.99
N GLY A 299 -8.86 2.81 -3.30
CA GLY A 299 -8.39 2.55 -1.94
C GLY A 299 -7.68 1.21 -1.85
N ALA A 300 -6.55 1.17 -1.14
CA ALA A 300 -5.81 -0.05 -0.79
C ALA A 300 -6.40 -0.70 0.48
N PRO A 301 -5.95 -1.90 0.89
CA PRO A 301 -6.31 -2.48 2.18
C PRO A 301 -5.96 -1.58 3.37
N ALA A 302 -4.80 -0.92 3.33
CA ALA A 302 -4.46 0.13 4.28
C ALA A 302 -5.24 1.42 3.98
N PRO A 303 -5.69 2.19 5.00
CA PRO A 303 -6.31 3.50 4.83
C PRO A 303 -5.56 4.36 3.81
N THR A 304 -6.25 4.83 2.78
CA THR A 304 -5.65 5.55 1.65
C THR A 304 -6.17 6.98 1.62
N LEU A 305 -5.36 7.92 2.12
CA LEU A 305 -5.68 9.35 2.14
C LEU A 305 -5.38 9.98 0.78
N LYS A 306 -6.38 10.59 0.16
CA LYS A 306 -6.23 11.31 -1.12
C LYS A 306 -5.90 12.78 -0.87
N LEU A 307 -4.76 13.22 -1.40
CA LEU A 307 -4.25 14.58 -1.28
C LEU A 307 -4.38 15.30 -2.63
N ALA A 308 -5.30 16.24 -2.73
CA ALA A 308 -5.46 17.05 -3.94
C ALA A 308 -4.33 18.08 -4.08
N THR A 309 -3.74 18.16 -5.26
CA THR A 309 -2.72 19.18 -5.61
C THR A 309 -3.32 20.57 -5.79
N ASN A 310 -4.63 20.64 -6.06
CA ASN A 310 -5.35 21.89 -6.38
C ASN A 310 -6.72 21.93 -5.70
N SER A 311 -7.20 23.14 -5.43
CA SER A 311 -8.49 23.36 -4.75
C SER A 311 -9.69 22.98 -5.62
N GLN A 312 -9.59 23.15 -6.95
CA GLN A 312 -10.68 22.84 -7.88
C GLN A 312 -11.06 21.34 -7.86
N LEU A 313 -10.06 20.46 -7.82
CA LEU A 313 -10.30 19.02 -7.67
C LEU A 313 -11.03 18.72 -6.37
N ALA A 314 -10.58 19.30 -5.25
CA ALA A 314 -11.15 19.06 -3.95
C ALA A 314 -12.62 19.51 -3.87
N GLU A 315 -12.96 20.68 -4.44
CA GLU A 315 -14.33 21.17 -4.52
C GLU A 315 -15.23 20.29 -5.37
N ARG A 316 -14.73 19.84 -6.52
CA ARG A 316 -15.48 18.98 -7.46
C ARG A 316 -15.66 17.55 -6.95
N LYS A 317 -14.65 17.01 -6.23
CA LYS A 317 -14.59 15.60 -5.79
C LYS A 317 -14.50 15.48 -4.26
N LYS A 318 -15.31 16.21 -3.53
CA LYS A 318 -15.37 16.22 -2.06
C LYS A 318 -15.47 14.82 -1.43
N GLY A 319 -16.13 13.88 -2.11
CA GLY A 319 -16.24 12.49 -1.65
C GLY A 319 -15.02 11.62 -1.94
N TRP A 320 -13.97 12.13 -2.58
CA TRP A 320 -12.72 11.40 -2.86
C TRP A 320 -11.52 11.94 -2.09
N ILE A 321 -11.53 13.24 -1.78
CA ILE A 321 -10.37 13.98 -1.28
C ILE A 321 -10.44 14.12 0.23
N ASP A 322 -9.36 13.74 0.92
CA ASP A 322 -9.19 13.85 2.36
C ASP A 322 -8.41 15.11 2.77
N PHE A 323 -7.47 15.56 1.91
CA PHE A 323 -6.59 16.70 2.17
C PHE A 323 -6.41 17.55 0.92
N VAL A 324 -6.29 18.87 1.12
CA VAL A 324 -6.10 19.84 0.03
C VAL A 324 -4.79 20.59 0.22
N ALA A 325 -3.88 20.44 -0.75
CA ALA A 325 -2.62 21.17 -0.82
C ALA A 325 -2.71 22.41 -1.74
N GLY A 326 -3.85 22.60 -2.42
CA GLY A 326 -4.10 23.74 -3.32
C GLY A 326 -3.79 25.12 -2.73
N PRO A 327 -4.10 25.42 -1.45
CA PRO A 327 -3.79 26.73 -0.85
C PRO A 327 -2.32 27.13 -0.88
N ILE A 328 -1.39 26.20 -1.12
CA ILE A 328 0.03 26.53 -1.33
C ILE A 328 0.22 27.43 -2.56
N ALA A 329 -0.56 27.22 -3.62
CA ALA A 329 -0.55 28.10 -4.80
C ALA A 329 -1.02 29.54 -4.49
N ASP A 330 -1.78 29.71 -3.40
CA ASP A 330 -2.31 30.99 -2.94
C ASP A 330 -1.50 31.59 -1.76
N GLY A 331 -0.34 31.01 -1.42
CA GLY A 331 0.61 31.56 -0.45
C GLY A 331 0.69 30.84 0.90
N GLU A 332 -0.01 29.72 1.11
CA GLU A 332 0.25 28.86 2.26
C GLU A 332 1.67 28.28 2.18
N THR A 333 2.38 28.19 3.30
CA THR A 333 3.71 27.58 3.30
C THR A 333 3.62 26.06 3.27
N ILE A 334 4.60 25.40 2.65
CA ILE A 334 4.72 23.91 2.67
C ILE A 334 4.79 23.40 4.12
N ASP A 335 5.45 24.12 5.01
CA ASP A 335 5.56 23.74 6.43
C ASP A 335 4.19 23.75 7.13
N ASP A 336 3.34 24.72 6.88
CA ASP A 336 2.01 24.78 7.50
C ASP A 336 1.08 23.73 6.91
N ALA A 337 1.13 23.52 5.59
CA ALA A 337 0.41 22.41 4.95
C ALA A 337 0.85 21.04 5.51
N ALA A 338 2.15 20.82 5.71
CA ALA A 338 2.67 19.57 6.27
C ALA A 338 2.26 19.36 7.74
N LYS A 339 2.16 20.43 8.54
CA LYS A 339 1.62 20.34 9.92
C LYS A 339 0.14 19.92 9.91
N ARG A 340 -0.68 20.50 8.99
CA ARG A 340 -2.08 20.09 8.81
C ARG A 340 -2.19 18.62 8.36
N LEU A 341 -1.30 18.19 7.47
CA LEU A 341 -1.24 16.80 7.01
C LEU A 341 -0.87 15.85 8.17
N LEU A 342 0.13 16.20 8.97
CA LEU A 342 0.51 15.40 10.15
C LEU A 342 -0.66 15.28 11.13
N GLN A 343 -1.40 16.36 11.39
CA GLN A 343 -2.60 16.32 12.23
C GLN A 343 -3.65 15.35 11.66
N LEU A 344 -3.93 15.40 10.37
CA LEU A 344 -4.86 14.48 9.72
C LEU A 344 -4.38 13.02 9.80
N VAL A 345 -3.09 12.77 9.61
CA VAL A 345 -2.50 11.42 9.75
C VAL A 345 -2.69 10.88 11.17
N ILE A 346 -2.49 11.72 12.18
CA ILE A 346 -2.74 11.34 13.59
C ILE A 346 -4.24 11.02 13.81
N GLU A 347 -5.15 11.81 13.28
CA GLU A 347 -6.59 11.56 13.36
C GLU A 347 -6.97 10.22 12.71
N VAL A 348 -6.42 9.94 11.52
CA VAL A 348 -6.66 8.67 10.81
C VAL A 348 -6.03 7.49 11.57
N ALA A 349 -4.83 7.64 12.13
CA ALA A 349 -4.23 6.64 13.01
C ALA A 349 -5.10 6.40 14.26
N GLY A 350 -5.71 7.44 14.78
CA GLY A 350 -6.66 7.38 15.89
C GLY A 350 -8.03 6.77 15.57
N GLY A 351 -8.30 6.41 14.30
CA GLY A 351 -9.53 5.71 13.90
C GLY A 351 -10.44 6.49 12.95
N LYS A 352 -10.15 7.76 12.63
CA LYS A 352 -10.91 8.50 11.62
C LYS A 352 -10.82 7.76 10.27
N GLN A 353 -11.97 7.54 9.64
CA GLN A 353 -12.01 6.91 8.32
C GLN A 353 -11.60 7.89 7.21
N THR A 354 -10.91 7.37 6.20
CA THR A 354 -10.67 8.07 4.93
C THR A 354 -11.90 7.99 4.04
N LYS A 355 -11.96 8.86 3.01
CA LYS A 355 -13.04 8.87 2.02
C LYS A 355 -13.13 7.56 1.22
N ALA A 356 -12.04 6.84 1.06
CA ALA A 356 -12.02 5.53 0.44
C ALA A 356 -12.65 4.48 1.37
N GLU A 357 -12.31 4.49 2.65
CA GLU A 357 -12.88 3.59 3.66
C GLU A 357 -14.39 3.79 3.85
N GLU A 358 -14.86 5.06 3.94
CA GLU A 358 -16.29 5.41 4.02
C GLU A 358 -17.13 4.79 2.89
N LYS A 359 -16.51 4.47 1.74
CA LYS A 359 -17.15 3.87 0.57
C LYS A 359 -16.86 2.38 0.39
N GLY A 360 -16.06 1.79 1.26
CA GLY A 360 -15.65 0.40 1.16
C GLY A 360 -14.70 0.12 -0.02
N PHE A 361 -13.99 1.14 -0.52
CA PHE A 361 -13.01 0.96 -1.61
C PHE A 361 -11.72 0.37 -1.05
N ARG A 362 -11.49 -0.91 -1.35
CA ARG A 362 -10.32 -1.67 -0.91
C ARG A 362 -9.97 -2.70 -1.96
N GLU A 363 -8.93 -2.46 -2.70
CA GLU A 363 -8.50 -3.31 -3.80
C GLU A 363 -7.02 -3.65 -3.67
N ILE A 364 -6.65 -4.83 -4.17
CA ILE A 364 -5.25 -5.24 -4.35
C ILE A 364 -4.97 -5.56 -5.80
N SER A 365 -3.71 -5.44 -6.18
CA SER A 365 -3.18 -6.00 -7.41
C SER A 365 -1.77 -6.51 -7.15
N ILE A 366 -1.49 -7.73 -7.64
CA ILE A 366 -0.20 -8.37 -7.45
C ILE A 366 0.64 -8.16 -8.70
N PHE A 367 1.91 -7.77 -8.53
CA PHE A 367 2.85 -7.61 -9.62
C PHE A 367 3.10 -8.96 -10.29
N LYS A 368 3.00 -8.97 -11.63
CA LYS A 368 3.10 -10.18 -12.44
C LYS A 368 3.92 -9.90 -13.69
N ASP A 369 4.81 -10.80 -14.01
CA ASP A 369 5.70 -10.73 -15.17
C ASP A 369 5.44 -11.83 -16.21
N GLY A 370 5.26 -13.06 -15.75
CA GLY A 370 5.08 -14.23 -16.61
C GLY A 370 3.66 -14.45 -17.13
N VAL A 371 3.47 -15.53 -17.87
CA VAL A 371 2.16 -15.97 -18.36
C VAL A 371 1.41 -16.75 -17.30
N VAL A 372 0.10 -16.92 -17.49
CA VAL A 372 -0.72 -17.88 -16.74
C VAL A 372 -0.85 -19.13 -17.61
N LEU A 373 -0.62 -20.31 -17.02
CA LEU A 373 -0.63 -21.60 -17.71
C LEU A 373 -2.03 -22.19 -17.83
#